data_f6e720fa614b3b936ab23b4322d95acc
#
_entry.id   f6e720fa614b3b936ab23b4322d95acc
#
_cell.length_a   1.000
_cell.length_b   1.000
_cell.length_c   1.000
_cell.angle_alpha   90.00
_cell.angle_beta   90.00
_cell.angle_gamma   90.00
#
_symmetry.space_group_name_H-M   'P 1'
#
loop_
_entity.id
_entity.type
_entity.pdbx_description
1 polymer ?
#
loop_
_entity_poly.entity_id
_entity_poly.type
_entity_poly.pdbx_seq_one_letter_code
_entity_poly.pdbx_strand_id
1 'polypeptide(L)'
;IPVGADAVPELIATAEQREFMYHQMRKWRETKPAFLLDFWNDGEYTLGCIAGGRNYLHINANGDVEPCAFIHYSNVNIKECSLLEALQSPLFMEYKRNQPFNRNHLRPCPLLDNPEKLREMVERSGAHSTEMLAPESAAALTEKTQRAAESWRTVADRIWNDPSEPKYNT
;
A
#
# COMPACT_ATOMS: atom_id res chain seq x y z
N ILE A 1 -9.58 2.73 -3.91
CA ILE A 1 -9.25 1.59 -3.02
C ILE A 1 -10.53 1.08 -2.40
N PRO A 2 -10.76 -0.23 -2.36
CA PRO A 2 -12.00 -0.81 -1.85
C PRO A 2 -11.96 -0.95 -0.32
N VAL A 3 -11.97 0.16 0.40
CA VAL A 3 -12.05 0.23 1.85
C VAL A 3 -13.33 0.91 2.30
N GLY A 4 -13.88 0.49 3.44
CA GLY A 4 -15.12 0.99 4.00
C GLY A 4 -16.37 0.21 3.55
N ALA A 5 -17.51 0.59 4.13
CA ALA A 5 -18.79 -0.11 3.97
C ALA A 5 -19.30 -0.14 2.51
N ASP A 6 -19.05 0.92 1.76
CA ASP A 6 -19.53 1.09 0.38
C ASP A 6 -18.41 0.84 -0.66
N ALA A 7 -17.42 0.01 -0.29
CA ALA A 7 -16.32 -0.32 -1.17
C ALA A 7 -16.79 -1.03 -2.45
N VAL A 8 -16.41 -0.48 -3.61
CA VAL A 8 -16.74 -1.00 -4.94
C VAL A 8 -15.45 -1.46 -5.63
N PRO A 9 -15.12 -2.79 -5.59
CA PRO A 9 -13.88 -3.31 -6.19
C PRO A 9 -13.72 -2.99 -7.68
N GLU A 10 -14.82 -2.87 -8.41
CA GLU A 10 -14.86 -2.53 -9.84
C GLU A 10 -14.33 -1.12 -10.14
N LEU A 11 -14.22 -0.25 -9.14
CA LEU A 11 -13.61 1.08 -9.26
C LEU A 11 -12.09 1.08 -9.04
N ILE A 12 -11.48 -0.06 -8.75
CA ILE A 12 -10.02 -0.18 -8.73
C ILE A 12 -9.51 0.06 -10.15
N ALA A 13 -8.48 0.92 -10.29
CA ALA A 13 -7.87 1.19 -11.60
C ALA A 13 -7.38 -0.12 -12.26
N THR A 14 -7.72 -0.29 -13.53
CA THR A 14 -7.27 -1.46 -14.31
C THR A 14 -5.75 -1.42 -14.54
N ALA A 15 -5.16 -2.54 -14.94
CA ALA A 15 -3.75 -2.62 -15.26
C ALA A 15 -3.36 -1.64 -16.39
N GLU A 16 -4.23 -1.51 -17.40
CA GLU A 16 -4.04 -0.59 -18.53
C GLU A 16 -4.11 0.88 -18.08
N GLN A 17 -5.03 1.21 -17.19
CA GLN A 17 -5.14 2.56 -16.63
C GLN A 17 -3.90 2.90 -15.78
N ARG A 18 -3.40 1.95 -14.99
CA ARG A 18 -2.17 2.13 -14.20
C ARG A 18 -0.95 2.29 -15.10
N GLU A 19 -0.82 1.49 -16.16
CA GLU A 19 0.25 1.62 -17.14
C GLU A 19 0.20 2.98 -17.85
N PHE A 20 -0.99 3.40 -18.30
CA PHE A 20 -1.16 4.72 -18.89
C PHE A 20 -0.69 5.83 -17.94
N MET A 21 -1.11 5.76 -16.66
CA MET A 21 -0.70 6.76 -15.65
C MET A 21 0.79 6.69 -15.36
N TYR A 22 1.39 5.51 -15.31
CA TYR A 22 2.84 5.34 -15.16
C TYR A 22 3.63 6.15 -16.19
N HIS A 23 3.33 5.97 -17.46
CA HIS A 23 4.00 6.72 -18.55
C HIS A 23 3.62 8.21 -18.54
N GLN A 24 2.35 8.51 -18.28
CA GLN A 24 1.84 9.88 -18.34
C GLN A 24 2.43 10.76 -17.21
N MET A 25 2.57 10.20 -16.00
CA MET A 25 3.17 10.91 -14.86
C MET A 25 4.65 11.24 -15.12
N ARG A 26 5.41 10.33 -15.72
CA ARG A 26 6.81 10.58 -16.11
C ARG A 26 6.90 11.71 -17.13
N LYS A 27 6.11 11.65 -18.19
CA LYS A 27 6.02 12.71 -19.20
C LYS A 27 5.63 14.07 -18.61
N TRP A 28 4.67 14.09 -17.69
CA TRP A 28 4.25 15.34 -17.06
C TRP A 28 5.33 15.93 -16.15
N ARG A 29 6.07 15.12 -15.41
CA ARG A 29 7.18 15.58 -14.58
C ARG A 29 8.29 16.26 -15.40
N GLU A 30 8.50 15.84 -16.63
CA GLU A 30 9.44 16.44 -17.55
C GLU A 30 8.92 17.72 -18.22
N THR A 31 7.61 17.81 -18.44
CA THR A 31 7.01 18.83 -19.31
C THR A 31 6.15 19.87 -18.59
N LYS A 32 5.81 19.64 -17.33
CA LYS A 32 4.94 20.54 -16.56
C LYS A 32 5.65 21.09 -15.32
N PRO A 33 5.56 22.40 -15.05
CA PRO A 33 6.12 23.02 -13.84
C PRO A 33 5.18 22.75 -12.63
N ALA A 34 4.97 21.47 -12.29
CA ALA A 34 4.08 21.05 -11.22
C ALA A 34 4.69 19.90 -10.42
N PHE A 35 4.43 19.89 -9.11
CA PHE A 35 4.73 18.72 -8.28
C PHE A 35 3.65 17.67 -8.51
N LEU A 36 4.06 16.48 -8.94
CA LEU A 36 3.17 15.37 -9.27
C LEU A 36 3.53 14.15 -8.42
N LEU A 37 2.53 13.57 -7.76
CA LEU A 37 2.65 12.42 -6.89
C LEU A 37 1.71 11.31 -7.34
N ASP A 38 2.23 10.10 -7.46
CA ASP A 38 1.44 8.89 -7.72
C ASP A 38 1.85 7.78 -6.74
N PHE A 39 1.10 7.65 -5.66
CA PHE A 39 1.44 6.75 -4.56
C PHE A 39 1.69 5.29 -4.97
N TRP A 40 1.07 4.83 -6.04
CA TRP A 40 1.18 3.43 -6.46
C TRP A 40 2.23 3.17 -7.51
N ASN A 41 2.49 4.15 -8.38
CA ASN A 41 3.48 4.00 -9.44
C ASN A 41 4.82 4.65 -9.09
N ASP A 42 4.92 5.35 -7.96
CA ASP A 42 6.13 6.03 -7.50
C ASP A 42 7.01 5.17 -6.58
N GLY A 43 6.70 3.89 -6.42
CA GLY A 43 7.48 2.99 -5.56
C GLY A 43 8.95 2.88 -5.92
N GLU A 44 9.34 3.12 -7.17
CA GLU A 44 10.74 3.17 -7.61
C GLU A 44 11.52 4.32 -6.94
N TYR A 45 10.88 5.49 -6.79
CA TYR A 45 11.53 6.66 -6.18
C TYR A 45 11.70 6.53 -4.67
N THR A 46 10.88 5.70 -4.04
CA THR A 46 10.83 5.53 -2.59
C THR A 46 11.33 4.15 -2.13
N LEU A 47 11.82 3.31 -3.06
CA LEU A 47 12.26 1.93 -2.76
C LEU A 47 11.14 1.08 -2.14
N GLY A 48 9.94 1.19 -2.68
CA GLY A 48 8.76 0.47 -2.23
C GLY A 48 7.78 1.30 -1.40
N CYS A 49 6.98 0.65 -0.58
CA CYS A 49 5.96 1.31 0.25
C CYS A 49 6.58 2.19 1.35
N ILE A 50 6.02 3.38 1.56
CA ILE A 50 6.45 4.32 2.61
C ILE A 50 5.71 4.14 3.95
N ALA A 51 4.66 3.33 3.98
CA ALA A 51 3.77 3.14 5.13
C ALA A 51 4.40 2.29 6.25
N GLY A 52 3.63 2.04 7.29
CA GLY A 52 4.05 1.22 8.43
C GLY A 52 5.18 1.81 9.25
N GLY A 53 5.22 3.14 9.38
CA GLY A 53 6.20 3.87 10.18
C GLY A 53 7.55 4.04 9.49
N ARG A 54 7.73 3.62 8.24
CA ARG A 54 8.99 3.85 7.50
C ARG A 54 9.18 5.34 7.21
N ASN A 55 8.20 5.99 6.59
CA ASN A 55 8.17 7.43 6.32
C ASN A 55 6.79 8.02 6.62
N TYR A 56 5.80 7.17 6.88
CA TYR A 56 4.41 7.55 7.03
C TYR A 56 3.68 6.52 7.89
N LEU A 57 2.73 7.00 8.69
CA LEU A 57 1.70 6.27 9.40
C LEU A 57 0.41 7.09 9.43
N HIS A 58 -0.68 6.48 9.84
CA HIS A 58 -1.96 7.14 10.04
C HIS A 58 -2.43 6.99 11.48
N ILE A 59 -3.05 8.01 12.03
CA ILE A 59 -3.78 7.93 13.30
C ILE A 59 -5.22 8.31 12.97
N ASN A 60 -6.14 7.38 13.20
CA ASN A 60 -7.54 7.61 12.90
C ASN A 60 -8.23 8.49 13.98
N ALA A 61 -9.50 8.83 13.76
CA ALA A 61 -10.26 9.71 14.66
C ALA A 61 -10.43 9.13 16.09
N ASN A 62 -10.36 7.81 16.24
CA ASN A 62 -10.42 7.14 17.54
C ASN A 62 -9.06 7.15 18.26
N GLY A 63 -7.98 7.42 17.55
CA GLY A 63 -6.62 7.37 18.05
C GLY A 63 -5.89 6.06 17.76
N ASP A 64 -6.47 5.14 16.98
CA ASP A 64 -5.80 3.90 16.60
C ASP A 64 -4.66 4.22 15.64
N VAL A 65 -3.50 3.60 15.87
CA VAL A 65 -2.30 3.84 15.06
C VAL A 65 -2.23 2.77 13.97
N GLU A 66 -2.48 3.23 12.75
CA GLU A 66 -2.60 2.40 11.55
C GLU A 66 -1.38 2.52 10.64
N PRO A 67 -0.99 1.49 9.90
CA PRO A 67 0.14 1.57 8.97
C PRO A 67 -0.06 2.61 7.87
N CYS A 68 -1.30 2.79 7.40
CA CYS A 68 -1.66 3.63 6.26
C CYS A 68 -3.12 4.07 6.37
N ALA A 69 -3.47 5.23 5.82
CA ALA A 69 -4.84 5.73 5.74
C ALA A 69 -5.81 4.83 4.94
N PHE A 70 -5.30 3.79 4.28
CA PHE A 70 -6.08 2.82 3.52
C PHE A 70 -6.06 1.41 4.13
N ILE A 71 -5.43 1.24 5.28
CA ILE A 71 -5.26 -0.06 5.94
C ILE A 71 -5.66 0.07 7.40
N HIS A 72 -6.91 -0.22 7.65
CA HIS A 72 -7.60 -0.02 8.93
C HIS A 72 -7.43 -1.24 9.84
N TYR A 73 -6.18 -1.47 10.27
CA TYR A 73 -5.81 -2.46 11.28
C TYR A 73 -4.81 -1.87 12.26
N SER A 74 -4.97 -2.16 13.54
CA SER A 74 -4.07 -1.70 14.59
C SER A 74 -3.94 -2.71 15.72
N ASN A 75 -2.86 -2.58 16.49
CA ASN A 75 -2.68 -3.24 17.79
C ASN A 75 -2.80 -2.23 18.95
N VAL A 76 -2.67 -0.94 18.71
CA VAL A 76 -2.46 0.07 19.75
C VAL A 76 -3.19 1.37 19.46
N ASN A 77 -3.49 2.11 20.52
CA ASN A 77 -4.11 3.43 20.44
C ASN A 77 -3.18 4.48 21.04
N ILE A 78 -3.03 5.63 20.37
CA ILE A 78 -2.12 6.71 20.78
C ILE A 78 -2.51 7.34 22.12
N LYS A 79 -3.72 7.13 22.62
CA LYS A 79 -4.17 7.56 23.94
C LYS A 79 -3.59 6.69 25.06
N GLU A 80 -3.09 5.50 24.72
CA GLU A 80 -2.64 4.48 25.68
C GLU A 80 -1.13 4.23 25.61
N CYS A 81 -0.46 4.69 24.55
CA CYS A 81 0.98 4.52 24.38
C CYS A 81 1.61 5.74 23.70
N SER A 82 2.92 5.85 23.80
CA SER A 82 3.69 6.85 23.05
C SER A 82 3.81 6.47 21.57
N LEU A 83 4.10 7.45 20.72
CA LEU A 83 4.34 7.21 19.29
C LEU A 83 5.50 6.22 19.06
N LEU A 84 6.53 6.26 19.90
CA LEU A 84 7.66 5.34 19.78
C LEU A 84 7.26 3.90 20.08
N GLU A 85 6.43 3.68 21.10
CA GLU A 85 5.86 2.36 21.41
C GLU A 85 4.92 1.88 20.29
N ALA A 86 4.11 2.78 19.73
CA ALA A 86 3.25 2.46 18.60
C ALA A 86 4.05 1.99 17.38
N LEU A 87 5.17 2.63 17.06
CA LEU A 87 6.09 2.21 15.98
C LEU A 87 6.75 0.84 16.21
N GLN A 88 6.71 0.34 17.45
CA GLN A 88 7.21 -0.99 17.84
C GLN A 88 6.08 -2.01 18.02
N SER A 89 4.83 -1.65 17.73
CA SER A 89 3.69 -2.56 17.83
C SER A 89 3.84 -3.75 16.87
N PRO A 90 3.19 -4.89 17.14
CA PRO A 90 3.36 -6.09 16.35
C PRO A 90 3.15 -5.89 14.84
N LEU A 91 2.10 -5.16 14.42
CA LEU A 91 1.82 -4.91 13.00
C LEU A 91 2.90 -4.04 12.36
N PHE A 92 3.37 -2.99 13.02
CA PHE A 92 4.46 -2.15 12.51
C PHE A 92 5.78 -2.93 12.39
N MET A 93 6.04 -3.83 13.33
CA MET A 93 7.21 -4.72 13.24
C MET A 93 7.10 -5.74 12.10
N GLU A 94 5.89 -6.22 11.78
CA GLU A 94 5.67 -7.03 10.57
C GLU A 94 5.92 -6.21 9.29
N TYR A 95 5.47 -4.95 9.23
CA TYR A 95 5.80 -4.05 8.12
C TYR A 95 7.31 -3.89 7.95
N LYS A 96 8.03 -3.60 9.04
CA LYS A 96 9.48 -3.43 9.03
C LYS A 96 10.24 -4.67 8.53
N ARG A 97 9.76 -5.87 8.88
CA ARG A 97 10.39 -7.14 8.46
C ARG A 97 10.13 -7.50 7.01
N ASN A 98 8.97 -7.10 6.47
CA ASN A 98 8.50 -7.50 5.15
C ASN A 98 8.75 -6.46 4.06
N GLN A 99 9.09 -5.21 4.40
CA GLN A 99 9.42 -4.18 3.40
C GLN A 99 10.83 -4.38 2.84
N PRO A 100 11.01 -4.17 1.52
CA PRO A 100 9.98 -3.91 0.52
C PRO A 100 9.14 -5.17 0.26
N PHE A 101 7.81 -5.01 0.15
CA PHE A 101 6.89 -6.14 -0.05
C PHE A 101 7.11 -6.89 -1.37
N ASN A 102 7.76 -6.23 -2.33
CA ASN A 102 8.11 -6.78 -3.61
C ASN A 102 9.45 -6.20 -4.10
N ARG A 103 10.25 -7.01 -4.79
CA ARG A 103 11.50 -6.55 -5.44
C ARG A 103 11.20 -5.66 -6.64
N ASN A 104 10.09 -5.87 -7.32
CA ASN A 104 9.56 -4.96 -8.32
C ASN A 104 8.86 -3.81 -7.62
N HIS A 105 9.50 -2.66 -7.55
CA HIS A 105 8.99 -1.48 -6.84
C HIS A 105 7.80 -0.80 -7.56
N LEU A 106 7.40 -1.25 -8.74
CA LEU A 106 6.10 -0.89 -9.33
C LEU A 106 4.94 -1.63 -8.67
N ARG A 107 5.23 -2.52 -7.71
CA ARG A 107 4.28 -3.26 -6.90
C ARG A 107 4.50 -2.99 -5.41
N PRO A 108 4.45 -1.71 -4.96
CA PRO A 108 4.86 -1.35 -3.60
C PRO A 108 3.82 -1.66 -2.53
N CYS A 109 2.52 -1.68 -2.88
CA CYS A 109 1.44 -1.67 -1.90
C CYS A 109 1.12 -3.09 -1.39
N PRO A 110 1.05 -3.31 -0.05
CA PRO A 110 0.66 -4.61 0.48
C PRO A 110 -0.84 -4.90 0.30
N LEU A 111 -1.68 -3.87 0.08
CA LEU A 111 -3.11 -4.07 -0.17
C LEU A 111 -3.42 -4.30 -1.66
N LEU A 112 -2.89 -3.45 -2.54
CA LEU A 112 -3.26 -3.47 -3.96
C LEU A 112 -2.37 -4.36 -4.83
N ASP A 113 -1.14 -4.63 -4.39
CA ASP A 113 -0.16 -5.31 -5.22
C ASP A 113 0.32 -6.65 -4.64
N ASN A 114 0.21 -6.83 -3.32
CA ASN A 114 0.70 -8.01 -2.59
C ASN A 114 -0.29 -8.36 -1.46
N PRO A 115 -1.57 -8.62 -1.78
CA PRO A 115 -2.63 -8.79 -0.78
C PRO A 115 -2.37 -9.96 0.20
N GLU A 116 -1.70 -11.00 -0.23
CA GLU A 116 -1.25 -12.10 0.62
C GLU A 116 -0.33 -11.62 1.75
N LYS A 117 0.54 -10.63 1.47
CA LYS A 117 1.44 -10.07 2.48
C LYS A 117 0.68 -9.31 3.56
N LEU A 118 -0.32 -8.50 3.16
CA LEU A 118 -1.14 -7.80 4.15
C LEU A 118 -1.85 -8.79 5.06
N ARG A 119 -2.50 -9.80 4.49
CA ARG A 119 -3.22 -10.83 5.26
C ARG A 119 -2.30 -11.52 6.26
N GLU A 120 -1.14 -12.00 5.80
CA GLU A 120 -0.15 -12.65 6.67
C GLU A 120 0.32 -11.75 7.81
N MET A 121 0.60 -10.46 7.54
CA MET A 121 1.05 -9.51 8.56
C MET A 121 -0.02 -9.23 9.61
N VAL A 122 -1.26 -9.02 9.20
CA VAL A 122 -2.38 -8.79 10.12
C VAL A 122 -2.62 -10.03 10.99
N GLU A 123 -2.66 -11.22 10.40
CA GLU A 123 -2.86 -12.48 11.13
C GLU A 123 -1.75 -12.74 12.13
N ARG A 124 -0.48 -12.60 11.73
CA ARG A 124 0.68 -12.82 12.61
C ARG A 124 0.78 -11.82 13.75
N SER A 125 0.44 -10.57 13.47
CA SER A 125 0.48 -9.50 14.47
C SER A 125 -0.68 -9.55 15.46
N GLY A 126 -1.75 -10.24 15.14
CA GLY A 126 -2.99 -10.22 15.92
C GLY A 126 -3.68 -8.83 15.90
N ALA A 127 -3.40 -8.01 14.87
CA ALA A 127 -4.03 -6.72 14.74
C ALA A 127 -5.54 -6.87 14.48
N HIS A 128 -6.34 -6.00 15.07
CA HIS A 128 -7.78 -5.95 14.89
C HIS A 128 -8.17 -4.90 13.86
N SER A 129 -9.34 -5.07 13.24
CA SER A 129 -9.92 -4.05 12.35
C SER A 129 -10.31 -2.80 13.14
N THR A 130 -9.91 -1.64 12.64
CA THR A 130 -10.25 -0.32 13.16
C THR A 130 -11.32 0.38 12.34
N GLU A 131 -11.87 -0.31 11.33
CA GLU A 131 -13.00 0.18 10.54
C GLU A 131 -14.27 0.23 11.41
N MET A 132 -14.82 1.44 11.57
CA MET A 132 -15.88 1.68 12.54
C MET A 132 -17.27 1.21 12.07
N LEU A 133 -17.54 1.31 10.77
CA LEU A 133 -18.89 1.06 10.22
C LEU A 133 -19.05 -0.36 9.74
N ALA A 134 -18.01 -0.95 9.17
CA ALA A 134 -18.04 -2.29 8.61
C ALA A 134 -16.70 -3.01 8.88
N PRO A 135 -16.43 -3.39 10.14
CA PRO A 135 -15.22 -4.15 10.46
C PRO A 135 -15.12 -5.40 9.59
N GLU A 136 -13.99 -5.59 8.93
CA GLU A 136 -13.75 -6.75 8.10
C GLU A 136 -12.42 -7.44 8.42
N SER A 137 -12.36 -8.74 8.15
CA SER A 137 -11.09 -9.48 8.28
C SER A 137 -10.12 -9.10 7.17
N ALA A 138 -8.83 -9.28 7.43
CA ALA A 138 -7.81 -9.09 6.41
C ALA A 138 -8.03 -10.01 5.19
N ALA A 139 -8.56 -11.21 5.41
CA ALA A 139 -8.91 -12.12 4.33
C ALA A 139 -10.00 -11.53 3.42
N ALA A 140 -11.09 -11.02 3.99
CA ALA A 140 -12.19 -10.41 3.22
C ALA A 140 -11.73 -9.15 2.46
N LEU A 141 -10.92 -8.28 3.09
CA LEU A 141 -10.39 -7.09 2.45
C LEU A 141 -9.47 -7.45 1.28
N THR A 142 -8.54 -8.38 1.49
CA THR A 142 -7.53 -8.75 0.47
C THR A 142 -8.11 -9.54 -0.69
N GLU A 143 -9.22 -10.26 -0.50
CA GLU A 143 -9.95 -10.90 -1.59
C GLU A 143 -10.47 -9.90 -2.61
N LYS A 144 -10.93 -8.72 -2.16
CA LYS A 144 -11.39 -7.64 -3.05
C LYS A 144 -10.30 -7.10 -3.99
N THR A 145 -9.03 -7.22 -3.61
CA THR A 145 -7.88 -6.67 -4.38
C THR A 145 -7.12 -7.73 -5.16
N GLN A 146 -7.33 -9.01 -4.90
CA GLN A 146 -6.57 -10.11 -5.47
C GLN A 146 -6.52 -10.07 -7.00
N ARG A 147 -7.69 -9.93 -7.66
CA ARG A 147 -7.78 -9.88 -9.12
C ARG A 147 -7.01 -8.69 -9.72
N ALA A 148 -7.11 -7.53 -9.09
CA ALA A 148 -6.40 -6.32 -9.55
C ALA A 148 -4.88 -6.48 -9.39
N ALA A 149 -4.43 -7.07 -8.27
CA ALA A 149 -3.01 -7.37 -8.02
C ALA A 149 -2.44 -8.33 -9.07
N GLU A 150 -3.16 -9.39 -9.42
CA GLU A 150 -2.75 -10.36 -10.43
C GLU A 150 -2.67 -9.74 -11.84
N SER A 151 -3.67 -8.94 -12.22
CA SER A 151 -3.67 -8.24 -13.50
C SER A 151 -2.51 -7.26 -13.61
N TRP A 152 -2.28 -6.46 -12.56
CA TRP A 152 -1.18 -5.49 -12.55
C TRP A 152 0.19 -6.17 -12.54
N ARG A 153 0.35 -7.30 -11.87
CA ARG A 153 1.62 -8.04 -11.83
C ARG A 153 2.21 -8.25 -13.21
N THR A 154 1.40 -8.72 -14.16
CA THR A 154 1.85 -9.00 -15.52
C THR A 154 2.40 -7.76 -16.22
N VAL A 155 1.70 -6.64 -16.10
CA VAL A 155 2.12 -5.35 -16.68
C VAL A 155 3.34 -4.78 -15.97
N ALA A 156 3.30 -4.75 -14.63
CA ALA A 156 4.40 -4.24 -13.81
C ALA A 156 5.71 -5.01 -14.04
N ASP A 157 5.65 -6.33 -14.15
CA ASP A 157 6.84 -7.16 -14.38
C ASP A 157 7.38 -6.98 -15.80
N ARG A 158 6.53 -6.72 -16.78
CA ARG A 158 6.96 -6.37 -18.16
C ARG A 158 7.70 -5.03 -18.15
N ILE A 159 7.12 -3.99 -17.57
CA ILE A 159 7.74 -2.67 -17.47
C ILE A 159 9.06 -2.75 -16.66
N TRP A 160 9.04 -3.44 -15.52
CA TRP A 160 10.22 -3.58 -14.65
C TRP A 160 11.40 -4.25 -15.35
N ASN A 161 11.15 -5.20 -16.22
CA ASN A 161 12.18 -5.94 -16.94
C ASN A 161 12.54 -5.35 -18.30
N ASP A 162 11.84 -4.30 -18.75
CA ASP A 162 12.15 -3.63 -20.02
C ASP A 162 13.42 -2.79 -19.88
N PRO A 163 14.50 -3.09 -20.64
CA PRO A 163 15.75 -2.32 -20.57
C PRO A 163 15.63 -0.92 -21.15
N SER A 164 14.58 -0.62 -21.91
CA SER A 164 14.33 0.70 -22.47
C SER A 164 13.66 1.65 -21.47
N GLU A 165 13.05 1.12 -20.40
CA GLU A 165 12.42 1.91 -19.37
C GLU A 165 13.48 2.45 -18.37
N PRO A 166 13.43 3.75 -18.04
CA PRO A 166 14.36 4.33 -17.08
C PRO A 166 14.16 3.71 -15.69
N LYS A 167 15.26 3.35 -15.03
CA LYS A 167 15.25 2.81 -13.67
C LYS A 167 15.68 3.90 -12.69
N TYR A 168 14.90 4.03 -11.63
CA TYR A 168 15.18 4.95 -10.54
C TYR A 168 15.48 4.13 -9.29
N ASN A 169 16.64 4.37 -8.67
CA ASN A 169 17.06 3.73 -7.42
C ASN A 169 17.06 2.18 -7.44
N THR A 170 17.59 1.57 -8.51
CA THR A 170 17.84 0.12 -8.55
C THR A 170 19.22 -0.23 -8.00
#